data_8f6b0f0f27f34f3b10995457640880c6
#
_entry.id   8f6b0f0f27f34f3b10995457640880c6
#
_cell.length_a   1.000
_cell.length_b   1.000
_cell.length_c   1.000
_cell.angle_alpha   90.00
_cell.angle_beta   90.00
_cell.angle_gamma   90.00
#
_symmetry.space_group_name_H-M   'P 1'
#
loop_
_entity.id
_entity.type
_entity.pdbx_description
1 polymer ?
#
loop_
_entity_poly.entity_id
_entity_poly.type
_entity_poly.pdbx_seq_one_letter_code
_entity_poly.pdbx_strand_id
1 'polypeptide(L)'
;MKKIFACLIALTMMLSLTAAFAENADQAAADAVAELIDAIYVQEWTEETDAQIAAAKAAWDALTDEQKELVEGEEADPDYFGRDTGDASLDDPLNADEIGEKELLVVSFGTSFNESRAADISAIEKALQAAYPDWAVRRAFTAQIIINHVQARDGEKIDNVRQALDRAVANGVKTLVVQPTHLMHGAEYDELMETLADYQDKFESVAVAEPLLGEVGSDAKVINADKEAVAVAITAAAVEEAGYDSLEAADADGLAFVFMGHGTSHTAKVSYSQMQTQMNNLGYKNVFIGTVEGEPEETACENVIEAVKEAGYKKVVLRPLMVVAGDHANNDMAGEDEDSWLSLFTAAEAFDSIDCQIAGLGRIPAVQALYVAHSAAVIEK
;
A
#
# COMPACT_ATOMS: atom_id res chain seq x y z
N MET A 1 -34.48 14.86 57.24
CA MET A 1 -33.37 14.07 56.70
C MET A 1 -33.82 12.97 55.70
N LYS A 2 -34.75 12.10 56.04
CA LYS A 2 -35.20 11.00 55.12
C LYS A 2 -35.80 11.46 53.76
N LYS A 3 -36.47 12.61 53.69
CA LYS A 3 -37.06 13.15 52.45
C LYS A 3 -36.01 13.78 51.50
N ILE A 4 -34.93 14.33 52.03
CA ILE A 4 -33.84 14.92 51.27
C ILE A 4 -32.96 13.80 50.65
N PHE A 5 -32.78 12.70 51.39
CA PHE A 5 -32.06 11.52 50.88
C PHE A 5 -32.76 10.80 49.74
N ALA A 6 -34.11 10.73 49.81
CA ALA A 6 -34.94 10.13 48.75
C ALA A 6 -34.93 10.97 47.44
N CYS A 7 -34.91 12.30 47.55
CA CYS A 7 -34.78 13.20 46.41
C CYS A 7 -33.41 13.14 45.74
N LEU A 8 -32.32 12.98 46.55
CA LEU A 8 -30.97 12.82 46.01
C LEU A 8 -30.81 11.50 45.25
N ILE A 9 -31.35 10.40 45.78
CA ILE A 9 -31.34 9.09 45.13
C ILE A 9 -32.16 9.09 43.84
N ALA A 10 -33.34 9.74 43.82
CA ALA A 10 -34.16 9.87 42.62
C ALA A 10 -33.49 10.75 41.55
N LEU A 11 -32.75 11.81 41.96
CA LEU A 11 -32.01 12.67 41.05
C LEU A 11 -30.81 11.96 40.44
N THR A 12 -30.08 11.17 41.26
CA THR A 12 -28.96 10.35 40.75
C THR A 12 -29.45 9.21 39.84
N MET A 13 -30.56 8.58 40.12
CA MET A 13 -31.16 7.58 39.22
C MET A 13 -31.66 8.20 37.91
N MET A 14 -32.28 9.39 37.94
CA MET A 14 -32.65 10.08 36.69
C MET A 14 -31.43 10.52 35.89
N LEU A 15 -30.38 11.01 36.50
CA LEU A 15 -29.12 11.35 35.83
C LEU A 15 -28.44 10.11 35.24
N SER A 16 -28.45 9.00 35.94
CA SER A 16 -27.85 7.75 35.43
C SER A 16 -28.71 7.13 34.30
N LEU A 17 -30.03 7.24 34.36
CA LEU A 17 -30.88 6.80 33.23
C LEU A 17 -30.71 7.70 31.99
N THR A 18 -30.65 9.02 32.16
CA THR A 18 -30.43 9.92 31.02
C THR A 18 -29.03 9.75 30.40
N ALA A 19 -28.00 9.49 31.21
CA ALA A 19 -26.69 9.16 30.72
C ALA A 19 -26.68 7.83 29.93
N ALA A 20 -27.29 6.77 30.45
CA ALA A 20 -27.38 5.48 29.76
C ALA A 20 -28.23 5.54 28.47
N PHE A 21 -29.25 6.39 28.41
CA PHE A 21 -30.00 6.62 27.17
C PHE A 21 -29.24 7.45 26.15
N ALA A 22 -28.42 8.41 26.59
CA ALA A 22 -27.55 9.20 25.72
C ALA A 22 -26.42 8.30 25.15
N GLU A 23 -25.74 7.56 26.01
CA GLU A 23 -24.69 6.62 25.63
C GLU A 23 -25.16 5.55 24.63
N ASN A 24 -26.41 5.05 24.79
CA ASN A 24 -27.01 4.12 23.83
C ASN A 24 -27.39 4.79 22.50
N ALA A 25 -27.74 6.09 22.52
CA ALA A 25 -28.03 6.84 21.31
C ALA A 25 -26.75 7.22 20.56
N ASP A 26 -25.68 7.53 21.27
CA ASP A 26 -24.36 7.84 20.69
C ASP A 26 -23.75 6.60 20.03
N GLN A 27 -23.79 5.45 20.71
CA GLN A 27 -23.38 4.17 20.14
C GLN A 27 -24.20 3.81 18.89
N ALA A 28 -25.53 3.95 18.93
CA ALA A 28 -26.35 3.65 17.75
C ALA A 28 -26.06 4.57 16.55
N ALA A 29 -25.65 5.81 16.80
CA ALA A 29 -25.24 6.72 15.75
C ALA A 29 -23.87 6.30 15.15
N ALA A 30 -22.94 5.88 16.00
CA ALA A 30 -21.63 5.37 15.59
C ALA A 30 -21.76 4.05 14.79
N ASP A 31 -22.57 3.10 15.29
CA ASP A 31 -22.84 1.82 14.62
C ASP A 31 -23.41 2.02 13.22
N ALA A 32 -24.35 2.98 13.05
CA ALA A 32 -24.93 3.28 11.75
C ALA A 32 -23.91 3.87 10.75
N VAL A 33 -22.89 4.57 11.24
CA VAL A 33 -21.79 5.07 10.40
C VAL A 33 -20.82 3.95 10.08
N ALA A 34 -20.51 3.08 11.04
CA ALA A 34 -19.68 1.91 10.82
C ALA A 34 -20.25 1.02 9.69
N GLU A 35 -21.56 0.72 9.72
CA GLU A 35 -22.23 -0.02 8.65
C GLU A 35 -22.10 0.64 7.27
N LEU A 36 -22.08 1.98 7.18
CA LEU A 36 -21.89 2.70 5.92
C LEU A 36 -20.44 2.66 5.44
N ILE A 37 -19.46 2.70 6.35
CA ILE A 37 -18.04 2.58 6.03
C ILE A 37 -17.75 1.15 5.55
N ASP A 38 -18.20 0.14 6.28
CA ASP A 38 -18.03 -1.27 5.89
C ASP A 38 -18.66 -1.56 4.52
N ALA A 39 -19.80 -0.89 4.21
CA ALA A 39 -20.46 -1.03 2.90
C ALA A 39 -19.69 -0.41 1.73
N ILE A 40 -18.77 0.53 1.96
CA ILE A 40 -17.89 1.10 0.92
C ILE A 40 -16.48 0.47 0.91
N TYR A 41 -16.14 -0.31 1.92
CA TYR A 41 -14.91 -1.07 2.00
C TYR A 41 -15.05 -2.39 1.22
N VAL A 42 -15.19 -2.26 -0.11
CA VAL A 42 -15.42 -3.39 -1.02
C VAL A 42 -14.54 -3.28 -2.26
N GLN A 43 -14.25 -4.42 -2.87
CA GLN A 43 -13.45 -4.51 -4.11
C GLN A 43 -14.28 -4.40 -5.40
N GLU A 44 -15.58 -4.17 -5.30
CA GLU A 44 -16.48 -4.10 -6.45
C GLU A 44 -17.01 -2.68 -6.64
N TRP A 45 -16.80 -2.14 -7.85
CA TRP A 45 -17.44 -0.88 -8.24
C TRP A 45 -18.79 -1.13 -8.90
N THR A 46 -19.80 -0.34 -8.49
CA THR A 46 -21.13 -0.32 -9.08
C THR A 46 -21.56 1.12 -9.40
N GLU A 47 -22.63 1.29 -10.17
CA GLU A 47 -23.20 2.63 -10.43
C GLU A 47 -23.69 3.36 -9.17
N GLU A 48 -23.87 2.65 -8.07
CA GLU A 48 -24.33 3.20 -6.77
C GLU A 48 -23.18 3.63 -5.87
N THR A 49 -21.93 3.24 -6.19
CA THR A 49 -20.75 3.45 -5.35
C THR A 49 -20.53 4.92 -4.98
N ASP A 50 -20.63 5.84 -5.94
CA ASP A 50 -20.48 7.29 -5.66
C ASP A 50 -21.50 7.80 -4.64
N ALA A 51 -22.75 7.31 -4.70
CA ALA A 51 -23.79 7.70 -3.76
C ALA A 51 -23.57 7.11 -2.36
N GLN A 52 -23.10 5.87 -2.28
CA GLN A 52 -22.75 5.20 -1.02
C GLN A 52 -21.60 5.91 -0.32
N ILE A 53 -20.52 6.24 -1.07
CA ILE A 53 -19.39 7.01 -0.56
C ILE A 53 -19.82 8.37 0.00
N ALA A 54 -20.63 9.11 -0.75
CA ALA A 54 -21.15 10.39 -0.29
C ALA A 54 -22.03 10.27 0.96
N ALA A 55 -22.80 9.20 1.09
CA ALA A 55 -23.62 8.94 2.26
C ALA A 55 -22.79 8.61 3.50
N ALA A 56 -21.76 7.76 3.39
CA ALA A 56 -20.85 7.43 4.48
C ALA A 56 -20.13 8.68 5.00
N LYS A 57 -19.56 9.49 4.11
CA LYS A 57 -18.88 10.74 4.48
C LYS A 57 -19.83 11.73 5.16
N ALA A 58 -21.03 11.93 4.62
CA ALA A 58 -22.01 12.83 5.22
C ALA A 58 -22.49 12.37 6.60
N ALA A 59 -22.63 11.06 6.80
CA ALA A 59 -22.99 10.49 8.09
C ALA A 59 -21.87 10.66 9.12
N TRP A 60 -20.62 10.41 8.74
CA TRP A 60 -19.45 10.66 9.58
C TRP A 60 -19.33 12.14 9.98
N ASP A 61 -19.49 13.07 9.03
CA ASP A 61 -19.39 14.50 9.29
C ASP A 61 -20.50 15.02 10.23
N ALA A 62 -21.61 14.28 10.36
CA ALA A 62 -22.71 14.59 11.26
C ALA A 62 -22.49 14.11 12.70
N LEU A 63 -21.53 13.22 12.95
CA LEU A 63 -21.18 12.75 14.29
C LEU A 63 -20.46 13.84 15.10
N THR A 64 -20.66 13.83 16.43
CA THR A 64 -19.79 14.56 17.35
C THR A 64 -18.44 13.86 17.49
N ASP A 65 -17.44 14.58 18.03
CA ASP A 65 -16.12 13.96 18.23
C ASP A 65 -16.19 12.76 19.18
N GLU A 66 -17.04 12.82 20.23
CA GLU A 66 -17.25 11.69 21.14
C GLU A 66 -17.92 10.49 20.45
N GLN A 67 -18.82 10.73 19.48
CA GLN A 67 -19.46 9.65 18.71
C GLN A 67 -18.50 9.01 17.72
N LYS A 68 -17.56 9.78 17.14
CA LYS A 68 -16.53 9.24 16.24
C LYS A 68 -15.62 8.25 16.92
N GLU A 69 -15.27 8.49 18.19
CA GLU A 69 -14.47 7.56 19.03
C GLU A 69 -15.18 6.23 19.32
N LEU A 70 -16.49 6.14 19.03
CA LEU A 70 -17.31 4.94 19.23
C LEU A 70 -17.51 4.16 17.94
N VAL A 71 -17.00 4.65 16.80
CA VAL A 71 -17.16 3.96 15.52
C VAL A 71 -16.29 2.72 15.51
N GLU A 72 -16.93 1.55 15.42
CA GLU A 72 -16.28 0.25 15.39
C GLU A 72 -17.11 -0.68 14.51
N GLY A 73 -16.49 -1.25 13.46
CA GLY A 73 -17.12 -2.14 12.49
C GLY A 73 -16.19 -3.26 12.08
N GLU A 74 -16.44 -3.89 10.95
CA GLU A 74 -15.54 -4.90 10.37
C GLU A 74 -14.24 -4.24 9.88
N GLU A 75 -14.36 -3.08 9.22
CA GLU A 75 -13.26 -2.29 8.68
C GLU A 75 -13.33 -0.82 9.14
N ALA A 76 -14.46 -0.44 9.77
CA ALA A 76 -14.65 0.91 10.27
C ALA A 76 -13.97 1.08 11.63
N ASP A 77 -13.25 2.18 11.77
CA ASP A 77 -12.58 2.59 13.01
C ASP A 77 -12.70 4.12 13.23
N PRO A 78 -12.38 4.63 14.43
CA PRO A 78 -12.45 6.07 14.72
C PRO A 78 -11.52 6.92 13.84
N ASP A 79 -10.47 6.34 13.31
CA ASP A 79 -9.47 7.01 12.49
C ASP A 79 -9.76 6.95 10.98
N TYR A 80 -10.77 6.20 10.55
CA TYR A 80 -11.04 5.95 9.13
C TYR A 80 -11.03 7.22 8.26
N PHE A 81 -11.67 8.29 8.72
CA PHE A 81 -11.66 9.61 8.07
C PHE A 81 -10.69 10.61 8.70
N GLY A 82 -10.23 10.35 9.91
CA GLY A 82 -9.45 11.29 10.72
C GLY A 82 -7.95 11.07 10.67
N ARG A 83 -7.48 9.86 10.37
CA ARG A 83 -6.04 9.56 10.32
C ARG A 83 -5.38 10.38 9.22
N ASP A 84 -4.58 11.35 9.62
CA ASP A 84 -3.86 12.20 8.69
C ASP A 84 -2.67 11.46 8.10
N THR A 85 -2.68 11.35 6.80
CA THR A 85 -1.64 10.71 6.01
C THR A 85 -0.98 11.68 5.04
N GLY A 86 -1.07 12.97 5.32
CA GLY A 86 -0.51 14.05 4.52
C GLY A 86 -1.53 14.87 3.75
N ASP A 87 -1.03 15.74 2.90
CA ASP A 87 -1.82 16.70 2.11
C ASP A 87 -2.21 16.10 0.76
N ALA A 88 -3.49 15.76 0.59
CA ALA A 88 -4.04 15.21 -0.65
C ALA A 88 -3.80 16.13 -1.88
N SER A 89 -3.72 17.46 -1.67
CA SER A 89 -3.52 18.43 -2.76
C SER A 89 -2.12 18.35 -3.41
N LEU A 90 -1.19 17.60 -2.84
CA LEU A 90 0.14 17.37 -3.42
C LEU A 90 0.16 16.24 -4.48
N ASP A 91 -0.96 15.56 -4.65
CA ASP A 91 -1.14 14.49 -5.62
C ASP A 91 -2.11 14.92 -6.74
N ASP A 92 -2.01 14.28 -7.91
CA ASP A 92 -2.87 14.47 -9.06
C ASP A 92 -3.47 13.09 -9.43
N PRO A 93 -4.80 12.95 -9.51
CA PRO A 93 -5.43 11.68 -9.89
C PRO A 93 -5.11 11.24 -11.33
N LEU A 94 -4.50 12.11 -12.14
CA LEU A 94 -4.07 11.85 -13.52
C LEU A 94 -5.18 11.24 -14.41
N ASN A 95 -6.41 11.76 -14.28
CA ASN A 95 -7.58 11.29 -15.02
C ASN A 95 -8.18 12.35 -15.96
N ALA A 96 -7.38 13.34 -16.42
CA ALA A 96 -7.80 14.39 -17.36
C ALA A 96 -8.27 13.83 -18.71
N ASP A 97 -9.19 14.47 -19.37
CA ASP A 97 -9.67 14.16 -20.71
C ASP A 97 -8.88 14.94 -21.79
N GLU A 98 -9.16 14.68 -23.07
CA GLU A 98 -8.55 15.36 -24.22
C GLU A 98 -7.02 15.21 -24.31
N ILE A 99 -6.52 14.02 -24.05
CA ILE A 99 -5.09 13.70 -23.89
C ILE A 99 -4.34 13.34 -25.18
N GLY A 100 -5.01 13.25 -26.31
CA GLY A 100 -4.42 12.85 -27.59
C GLY A 100 -4.48 11.35 -27.85
N GLU A 101 -3.63 10.85 -28.78
CA GLU A 101 -3.75 9.49 -29.32
C GLU A 101 -2.84 8.47 -28.64
N LYS A 102 -1.92 8.90 -27.76
CA LYS A 102 -0.94 8.03 -27.08
C LYS A 102 -1.09 8.15 -25.57
N GLU A 103 -1.32 7.04 -24.92
CA GLU A 103 -1.45 6.97 -23.48
C GLU A 103 -0.49 5.95 -22.88
N LEU A 104 0.17 6.35 -21.78
CA LEU A 104 0.92 5.48 -20.88
C LEU A 104 0.12 5.39 -19.59
N LEU A 105 -0.65 4.31 -19.43
CA LEU A 105 -1.47 4.05 -18.27
C LEU A 105 -0.62 3.38 -17.19
N VAL A 106 -0.40 4.07 -16.08
CA VAL A 106 0.28 3.55 -14.90
C VAL A 106 -0.75 2.89 -13.99
N VAL A 107 -0.61 1.59 -13.76
CA VAL A 107 -1.54 0.81 -12.95
C VAL A 107 -0.87 0.40 -11.64
N SER A 108 -1.39 0.90 -10.53
CA SER A 108 -0.89 0.64 -9.17
C SER A 108 -1.96 -0.04 -8.33
N PHE A 109 -1.59 -0.78 -7.28
CA PHE A 109 -2.54 -1.21 -6.26
C PHE A 109 -3.25 0.01 -5.65
N GLY A 110 -2.48 1.03 -5.31
CA GLY A 110 -2.95 2.24 -4.68
C GLY A 110 -2.58 2.31 -3.21
N THR A 111 -2.87 3.45 -2.60
CA THR A 111 -2.81 3.67 -1.15
C THR A 111 -3.70 4.83 -0.76
N SER A 112 -4.33 4.74 0.39
CA SER A 112 -5.05 5.84 1.02
C SER A 112 -4.12 6.84 1.74
N PHE A 113 -2.88 6.46 2.00
CA PHE A 113 -1.87 7.33 2.63
C PHE A 113 -1.36 8.38 1.65
N ASN A 114 -1.77 9.64 1.82
CA ASN A 114 -1.47 10.75 0.90
C ASN A 114 0.02 10.99 0.73
N GLU A 115 0.81 10.98 1.82
CA GLU A 115 2.26 11.15 1.75
C GLU A 115 2.93 10.05 0.93
N SER A 116 2.57 8.79 1.18
CA SER A 116 3.11 7.65 0.44
C SER A 116 2.65 7.65 -1.01
N ARG A 117 1.39 8.02 -1.30
CA ARG A 117 0.89 8.16 -2.67
C ARG A 117 1.71 9.19 -3.46
N ALA A 118 1.96 10.35 -2.87
CA ALA A 118 2.75 11.42 -3.47
C ALA A 118 4.25 11.06 -3.60
N ALA A 119 4.83 10.39 -2.59
CA ALA A 119 6.26 10.07 -2.57
C ALA A 119 6.62 8.82 -3.38
N ASP A 120 5.74 7.82 -3.43
CA ASP A 120 6.04 6.53 -4.04
C ASP A 120 5.40 6.39 -5.42
N ILE A 121 4.06 6.53 -5.54
CA ILE A 121 3.33 6.34 -6.80
C ILE A 121 3.57 7.52 -7.73
N SER A 122 3.31 8.75 -7.28
CA SER A 122 3.50 9.94 -8.11
C SER A 122 4.95 10.15 -8.55
N ALA A 123 5.93 9.65 -7.78
CA ALA A 123 7.33 9.73 -8.18
C ALA A 123 7.63 8.86 -9.41
N ILE A 124 7.06 7.64 -9.49
CA ILE A 124 7.15 6.78 -10.68
C ILE A 124 6.47 7.45 -11.87
N GLU A 125 5.24 7.96 -11.68
CA GLU A 125 4.47 8.63 -12.73
C GLU A 125 5.20 9.86 -13.28
N LYS A 126 5.77 10.70 -12.40
CA LYS A 126 6.58 11.86 -12.79
C LYS A 126 7.85 11.45 -13.56
N ALA A 127 8.49 10.33 -13.18
CA ALA A 127 9.64 9.82 -13.93
C ALA A 127 9.24 9.36 -15.33
N LEU A 128 8.10 8.70 -15.47
CA LEU A 128 7.52 8.29 -16.76
C LEU A 128 7.10 9.51 -17.60
N GLN A 129 6.43 10.51 -17.01
CA GLN A 129 6.10 11.77 -17.68
C GLN A 129 7.33 12.48 -18.23
N ALA A 130 8.41 12.52 -17.43
CA ALA A 130 9.66 13.15 -17.84
C ALA A 130 10.36 12.38 -18.97
N ALA A 131 10.28 11.04 -18.96
CA ALA A 131 10.87 10.18 -19.99
C ALA A 131 10.07 10.20 -21.30
N TYR A 132 8.75 10.33 -21.23
CA TYR A 132 7.83 10.24 -22.37
C TYR A 132 6.95 11.50 -22.50
N PRO A 133 7.52 12.69 -22.76
CA PRO A 133 6.78 13.95 -22.79
C PRO A 133 5.70 14.05 -23.90
N ASP A 134 5.79 13.19 -24.91
CA ASP A 134 4.80 13.09 -26.02
C ASP A 134 3.66 12.11 -25.76
N TRP A 135 3.65 11.49 -24.57
CA TRP A 135 2.62 10.55 -24.09
C TRP A 135 1.82 11.18 -22.98
N ALA A 136 0.51 10.93 -22.96
CA ALA A 136 -0.29 11.24 -21.79
C ALA A 136 -0.07 10.15 -20.73
N VAL A 137 0.54 10.49 -19.62
CA VAL A 137 0.66 9.58 -18.47
C VAL A 137 -0.60 9.70 -17.62
N ARG A 138 -1.25 8.54 -17.38
CA ARG A 138 -2.52 8.42 -16.67
C ARG A 138 -2.37 7.41 -15.55
N ARG A 139 -3.27 7.47 -14.57
CA ARG A 139 -3.30 6.58 -13.40
C ARG A 139 -4.54 5.71 -13.41
N ALA A 140 -4.38 4.47 -12.95
CA ALA A 140 -5.46 3.64 -12.44
C ALA A 140 -5.02 2.91 -11.17
N PHE A 141 -5.97 2.66 -10.26
CA PHE A 141 -5.74 1.77 -9.12
C PHE A 141 -6.50 0.46 -9.31
N THR A 142 -5.93 -0.63 -8.78
CA THR A 142 -6.59 -1.94 -8.77
C THR A 142 -7.47 -2.13 -7.54
N ALA A 143 -7.08 -1.58 -6.38
CA ALA A 143 -7.81 -1.73 -5.13
C ALA A 143 -9.00 -0.77 -5.03
N GLN A 144 -10.22 -1.26 -5.26
CA GLN A 144 -11.44 -0.44 -5.19
C GLN A 144 -11.67 0.13 -3.78
N ILE A 145 -11.34 -0.62 -2.72
CA ILE A 145 -11.42 -0.14 -1.33
C ILE A 145 -10.59 1.13 -1.11
N ILE A 146 -9.40 1.19 -1.69
CA ILE A 146 -8.53 2.37 -1.62
C ILE A 146 -9.14 3.56 -2.36
N ILE A 147 -9.67 3.33 -3.56
CA ILE A 147 -10.36 4.35 -4.35
C ILE A 147 -11.54 4.94 -3.57
N ASN A 148 -12.37 4.07 -2.99
CA ASN A 148 -13.55 4.48 -2.21
C ASN A 148 -13.14 5.29 -0.98
N HIS A 149 -12.11 4.86 -0.26
CA HIS A 149 -11.58 5.56 0.91
C HIS A 149 -11.07 6.96 0.55
N VAL A 150 -10.20 7.05 -0.45
CA VAL A 150 -9.66 8.34 -0.93
C VAL A 150 -10.79 9.28 -1.37
N GLN A 151 -11.76 8.77 -2.13
CA GLN A 151 -12.89 9.58 -2.56
C GLN A 151 -13.77 10.03 -1.39
N ALA A 152 -14.03 9.16 -0.41
CA ALA A 152 -14.84 9.52 0.75
C ALA A 152 -14.16 10.55 1.64
N ARG A 153 -12.86 10.38 1.92
CA ARG A 153 -12.10 11.26 2.81
C ARG A 153 -11.74 12.59 2.15
N ASP A 154 -11.15 12.53 0.94
CA ASP A 154 -10.51 13.67 0.30
C ASP A 154 -11.35 14.26 -0.85
N GLY A 155 -12.39 13.55 -1.31
CA GLY A 155 -13.20 13.95 -2.46
C GLY A 155 -12.51 13.73 -3.80
N GLU A 156 -11.33 13.13 -3.83
CA GLU A 156 -10.59 12.83 -5.06
C GLU A 156 -11.10 11.57 -5.73
N LYS A 157 -11.31 11.65 -7.04
CA LYS A 157 -11.74 10.52 -7.86
C LYS A 157 -10.57 9.95 -8.63
N ILE A 158 -10.13 8.77 -8.23
CA ILE A 158 -9.12 7.98 -8.94
C ILE A 158 -9.86 6.92 -9.75
N ASP A 159 -9.51 6.76 -11.03
CA ASP A 159 -10.11 5.73 -11.87
C ASP A 159 -9.63 4.32 -11.44
N ASN A 160 -10.53 3.34 -11.41
CA ASN A 160 -10.12 1.95 -11.43
C ASN A 160 -9.69 1.55 -12.86
N VAL A 161 -9.17 0.33 -13.04
CA VAL A 161 -8.64 -0.11 -14.33
C VAL A 161 -9.68 -0.02 -15.45
N ARG A 162 -10.93 -0.45 -15.20
CA ARG A 162 -12.01 -0.37 -16.22
C ARG A 162 -12.39 1.06 -16.54
N GLN A 163 -12.52 1.92 -15.53
CA GLN A 163 -12.82 3.34 -15.72
C GLN A 163 -11.73 4.05 -16.52
N ALA A 164 -10.45 3.77 -16.23
CA ALA A 164 -9.33 4.33 -16.97
C ALA A 164 -9.31 3.87 -18.43
N LEU A 165 -9.57 2.58 -18.69
CA LEU A 165 -9.64 2.03 -20.05
C LEU A 165 -10.84 2.57 -20.83
N ASP A 166 -12.03 2.70 -20.22
CA ASP A 166 -13.19 3.32 -20.83
C ASP A 166 -12.94 4.79 -21.18
N ARG A 167 -12.26 5.51 -20.29
CA ARG A 167 -11.83 6.89 -20.52
C ARG A 167 -10.82 6.98 -21.65
N ALA A 168 -9.85 6.07 -21.75
CA ALA A 168 -8.91 6.01 -22.86
C ALA A 168 -9.62 5.82 -24.19
N VAL A 169 -10.60 4.92 -24.25
CA VAL A 169 -11.45 4.71 -25.45
C VAL A 169 -12.24 5.98 -25.78
N ALA A 170 -12.86 6.63 -24.79
CA ALA A 170 -13.62 7.86 -24.98
C ALA A 170 -12.75 9.04 -25.45
N ASN A 171 -11.50 9.10 -25.00
CA ASN A 171 -10.51 10.08 -25.45
C ASN A 171 -9.96 9.83 -26.86
N GLY A 172 -10.28 8.70 -27.46
CA GLY A 172 -9.80 8.34 -28.80
C GLY A 172 -8.33 7.94 -28.84
N VAL A 173 -7.81 7.38 -27.74
CA VAL A 173 -6.47 6.81 -27.67
C VAL A 173 -6.35 5.70 -28.72
N LYS A 174 -5.25 5.71 -29.47
CA LYS A 174 -4.92 4.68 -30.47
C LYS A 174 -3.83 3.74 -30.01
N THR A 175 -2.84 4.29 -29.31
CA THR A 175 -1.71 3.53 -28.79
C THR A 175 -1.74 3.59 -27.27
N LEU A 176 -2.00 2.44 -26.67
CA LEU A 176 -2.01 2.27 -25.22
C LEU A 176 -0.79 1.45 -24.77
N VAL A 177 -0.02 1.98 -23.87
CA VAL A 177 0.99 1.24 -23.12
C VAL A 177 0.56 1.20 -21.67
N VAL A 178 0.56 0.02 -21.06
CA VAL A 178 0.25 -0.17 -19.65
C VAL A 178 1.53 -0.49 -18.89
N GLN A 179 1.84 0.32 -17.88
CA GLN A 179 2.93 0.08 -16.95
C GLN A 179 2.36 -0.33 -15.60
N PRO A 180 2.31 -1.63 -15.27
CA PRO A 180 1.97 -2.05 -13.92
C PRO A 180 3.10 -1.69 -12.97
N THR A 181 2.77 -1.06 -11.84
CA THR A 181 3.74 -0.79 -10.77
C THR A 181 3.77 -1.88 -9.71
N HIS A 182 3.12 -3.01 -9.97
CA HIS A 182 3.17 -4.19 -9.12
C HIS A 182 4.61 -4.66 -8.91
N LEU A 183 4.86 -5.33 -7.79
CA LEU A 183 6.19 -5.87 -7.50
C LEU A 183 6.54 -7.03 -8.45
N MET A 184 5.56 -7.89 -8.78
CA MET A 184 5.74 -9.12 -9.55
C MET A 184 4.50 -9.47 -10.37
N HIS A 185 4.57 -10.53 -11.18
CA HIS A 185 3.42 -11.16 -11.86
C HIS A 185 2.56 -11.96 -10.85
N GLY A 186 1.90 -11.24 -9.95
CA GLY A 186 0.99 -11.79 -8.93
C GLY A 186 -0.47 -11.81 -9.37
N ALA A 187 -1.38 -12.02 -8.42
CA ALA A 187 -2.82 -12.09 -8.68
C ALA A 187 -3.35 -10.79 -9.32
N GLU A 188 -2.98 -9.63 -8.79
CA GLU A 188 -3.42 -8.33 -9.35
C GLU A 188 -2.91 -8.10 -10.79
N TYR A 189 -1.71 -8.61 -11.11
CA TYR A 189 -1.22 -8.57 -12.48
C TYR A 189 -2.06 -9.45 -13.40
N ASP A 190 -2.41 -10.65 -12.96
CA ASP A 190 -3.26 -11.57 -13.74
C ASP A 190 -4.65 -10.97 -13.96
N GLU A 191 -5.27 -10.35 -12.95
CA GLU A 191 -6.55 -9.65 -13.06
C GLU A 191 -6.48 -8.44 -14.02
N LEU A 192 -5.38 -7.69 -13.99
CA LEU A 192 -5.12 -6.62 -14.95
C LEU A 192 -5.07 -7.17 -16.38
N MET A 193 -4.36 -8.28 -16.61
CA MET A 193 -4.26 -8.90 -17.92
C MET A 193 -5.60 -9.44 -18.41
N GLU A 194 -6.42 -10.03 -17.53
CA GLU A 194 -7.78 -10.46 -17.85
C GLU A 194 -8.67 -9.27 -18.23
N THR A 195 -8.62 -8.18 -17.47
CA THR A 195 -9.37 -6.95 -17.78
C THR A 195 -8.94 -6.36 -19.12
N LEU A 196 -7.63 -6.30 -19.41
CA LEU A 196 -7.11 -5.78 -20.68
C LEU A 196 -7.53 -6.61 -21.89
N ALA A 197 -7.78 -7.91 -21.71
CA ALA A 197 -8.23 -8.77 -22.81
C ALA A 197 -9.55 -8.29 -23.45
N ASP A 198 -10.45 -7.69 -22.66
CA ASP A 198 -11.72 -7.12 -23.10
C ASP A 198 -11.55 -5.83 -23.95
N TYR A 199 -10.36 -5.21 -23.91
CA TYR A 199 -10.07 -3.94 -24.57
C TYR A 199 -9.07 -4.03 -25.72
N GLN A 200 -8.53 -5.21 -26.03
CA GLN A 200 -7.52 -5.39 -27.09
C GLN A 200 -7.95 -4.87 -28.46
N ASP A 201 -9.22 -4.96 -28.79
CA ASP A 201 -9.78 -4.53 -30.07
C ASP A 201 -10.26 -3.06 -30.09
N LYS A 202 -10.14 -2.34 -28.98
CA LYS A 202 -10.53 -0.93 -28.83
C LYS A 202 -9.45 0.03 -29.27
N PHE A 203 -8.20 -0.42 -29.33
CA PHE A 203 -7.02 0.37 -29.66
C PHE A 203 -6.34 -0.15 -30.93
N GLU A 204 -5.56 0.68 -31.62
CA GLU A 204 -4.73 0.26 -32.74
C GLU A 204 -3.56 -0.61 -32.26
N SER A 205 -3.03 -0.31 -31.06
CA SER A 205 -2.02 -1.13 -30.38
C SER A 205 -2.15 -1.06 -28.87
N VAL A 206 -1.96 -2.20 -28.21
CA VAL A 206 -1.86 -2.32 -26.76
C VAL A 206 -0.59 -3.08 -26.42
N ALA A 207 0.23 -2.53 -25.53
CA ALA A 207 1.42 -3.19 -25.00
C ALA A 207 1.44 -3.08 -23.47
N VAL A 208 1.95 -4.11 -22.80
CA VAL A 208 2.09 -4.15 -21.34
C VAL A 208 3.56 -4.30 -21.01
N ALA A 209 4.06 -3.42 -20.15
CA ALA A 209 5.41 -3.48 -19.65
C ALA A 209 5.54 -4.46 -18.49
N GLU A 210 6.76 -4.88 -18.16
CA GLU A 210 7.05 -5.74 -17.03
C GLU A 210 6.79 -5.04 -15.69
N PRO A 211 6.31 -5.77 -14.65
CA PRO A 211 6.33 -5.30 -13.28
C PRO A 211 7.77 -5.23 -12.74
N LEU A 212 7.96 -4.68 -11.53
CA LEU A 212 9.29 -4.30 -11.02
C LEU A 212 10.33 -5.43 -11.04
N LEU A 213 9.98 -6.64 -10.60
CA LEU A 213 10.89 -7.77 -10.53
C LEU A 213 10.99 -8.59 -11.84
N GLY A 214 10.30 -8.14 -12.92
CA GLY A 214 10.28 -8.83 -14.20
C GLY A 214 9.77 -10.27 -14.11
N GLU A 215 10.21 -11.15 -15.00
CA GLU A 215 9.78 -12.55 -15.04
C GLU A 215 10.03 -13.28 -13.70
N VAL A 216 9.03 -14.07 -13.27
CA VAL A 216 9.10 -14.83 -12.01
C VAL A 216 10.08 -16.00 -12.09
N GLY A 217 10.17 -16.68 -13.24
CA GLY A 217 10.98 -17.90 -13.35
C GLY A 217 10.33 -19.11 -12.65
N SER A 218 11.02 -20.25 -12.69
CA SER A 218 10.46 -21.54 -12.26
C SER A 218 10.75 -21.92 -10.81
N ASP A 219 11.79 -21.37 -10.22
CA ASP A 219 12.21 -21.67 -8.84
C ASP A 219 13.06 -20.52 -8.25
N ALA A 220 13.37 -20.65 -6.95
CA ALA A 220 14.12 -19.64 -6.19
C ALA A 220 15.56 -19.36 -6.68
N LYS A 221 16.09 -20.13 -7.60
CA LYS A 221 17.46 -19.97 -8.13
C LYS A 221 17.50 -19.28 -9.49
N VAL A 222 16.35 -19.14 -10.14
CA VAL A 222 16.23 -18.47 -11.43
C VAL A 222 16.12 -16.96 -11.19
N ILE A 223 17.24 -16.25 -11.36
CA ILE A 223 17.33 -14.80 -11.12
C ILE A 223 17.46 -14.08 -12.46
N ASN A 224 16.76 -12.96 -12.61
CA ASN A 224 16.88 -12.05 -13.74
C ASN A 224 17.61 -10.75 -13.37
N ALA A 225 17.88 -9.91 -14.37
CA ALA A 225 18.58 -8.65 -14.18
C ALA A 225 17.79 -7.64 -13.34
N ASP A 226 16.44 -7.68 -13.39
CA ASP A 226 15.59 -6.77 -12.65
C ASP A 226 15.70 -7.01 -11.14
N LYS A 227 15.67 -8.28 -10.72
CA LYS A 227 15.89 -8.64 -9.31
C LYS A 227 17.24 -8.22 -8.78
N GLU A 228 18.30 -8.34 -9.61
CA GLU A 228 19.62 -7.85 -9.24
C GLU A 228 19.64 -6.32 -9.09
N ALA A 229 19.08 -5.61 -10.05
CA ALA A 229 19.02 -4.15 -10.01
C ALA A 229 18.20 -3.64 -8.82
N VAL A 230 17.06 -4.28 -8.54
CA VAL A 230 16.23 -3.96 -7.37
C VAL A 230 16.96 -4.24 -6.08
N ALA A 231 17.61 -5.42 -5.93
CA ALA A 231 18.36 -5.77 -4.72
C ALA A 231 19.45 -4.74 -4.40
N VAL A 232 20.18 -4.28 -5.42
CA VAL A 232 21.21 -3.24 -5.27
C VAL A 232 20.58 -1.91 -4.88
N ALA A 233 19.52 -1.48 -5.58
CA ALA A 233 18.89 -0.17 -5.37
C ALA A 233 18.26 -0.03 -3.98
N ILE A 234 17.49 -1.04 -3.54
CA ILE A 234 16.79 -1.00 -2.25
C ILE A 234 17.73 -1.09 -1.07
N THR A 235 18.78 -1.92 -1.20
CA THR A 235 19.82 -2.05 -0.16
C THR A 235 20.59 -0.76 -0.01
N ALA A 236 21.02 -0.13 -1.11
CA ALA A 236 21.70 1.16 -1.07
C ALA A 236 20.86 2.25 -0.40
N ALA A 237 19.57 2.33 -0.73
CA ALA A 237 18.66 3.30 -0.12
C ALA A 237 18.47 3.06 1.39
N ALA A 238 18.34 1.80 1.82
CA ALA A 238 18.21 1.45 3.23
C ALA A 238 19.47 1.80 4.03
N VAL A 239 20.64 1.52 3.48
CA VAL A 239 21.96 1.83 4.08
C VAL A 239 22.15 3.34 4.23
N GLU A 240 21.83 4.12 3.18
CA GLU A 240 21.91 5.59 3.21
C GLU A 240 20.99 6.18 4.27
N GLU A 241 19.74 5.73 4.35
CA GLU A 241 18.76 6.21 5.32
C GLU A 241 19.14 5.83 6.76
N ALA A 242 19.79 4.66 6.95
CA ALA A 242 20.33 4.26 8.24
C ALA A 242 21.62 5.01 8.65
N GLY A 243 22.15 5.87 7.77
CA GLY A 243 23.30 6.72 8.04
C GLY A 243 24.65 6.02 7.94
N TYR A 244 24.74 4.90 7.19
CA TYR A 244 26.02 4.20 6.96
C TYR A 244 26.59 4.53 5.59
N ASP A 245 27.92 4.56 5.50
CA ASP A 245 28.64 4.80 4.25
C ASP A 245 28.58 3.58 3.29
N SER A 246 28.36 2.38 3.81
CA SER A 246 28.23 1.15 3.02
C SER A 246 27.53 0.03 3.80
N LEU A 247 27.06 -1.00 3.08
CA LEU A 247 26.45 -2.19 3.68
C LEU A 247 27.44 -2.95 4.58
N GLU A 248 28.74 -2.99 4.18
CA GLU A 248 29.79 -3.61 4.98
C GLU A 248 30.07 -2.85 6.28
N ALA A 249 29.90 -1.52 6.28
CA ALA A 249 30.01 -0.72 7.51
C ALA A 249 28.87 -1.02 8.47
N ALA A 250 27.64 -1.17 7.97
CA ALA A 250 26.48 -1.60 8.75
C ALA A 250 26.64 -3.03 9.28
N ASP A 251 27.13 -3.98 8.45
CA ASP A 251 27.44 -5.36 8.85
C ASP A 251 28.46 -5.38 10.00
N ALA A 252 29.56 -4.62 9.87
CA ALA A 252 30.59 -4.53 10.90
C ALA A 252 30.08 -3.93 12.23
N ASP A 253 29.04 -3.10 12.19
CA ASP A 253 28.37 -2.52 13.36
C ASP A 253 27.24 -3.43 13.92
N GLY A 254 27.06 -4.61 13.34
CA GLY A 254 26.07 -5.61 13.76
C GLY A 254 24.64 -5.27 13.36
N LEU A 255 24.44 -4.47 12.31
CA LEU A 255 23.13 -4.09 11.79
C LEU A 255 22.68 -5.02 10.67
N ALA A 256 21.47 -5.56 10.80
CA ALA A 256 20.73 -6.25 9.74
C ALA A 256 19.65 -5.37 9.15
N PHE A 257 19.42 -5.50 7.84
CA PHE A 257 18.28 -4.95 7.15
C PHE A 257 17.28 -6.07 6.84
N VAL A 258 16.03 -5.88 7.22
CA VAL A 258 14.94 -6.81 6.97
C VAL A 258 13.94 -6.13 6.06
N PHE A 259 13.79 -6.64 4.84
CA PHE A 259 12.83 -6.14 3.87
C PHE A 259 11.55 -6.97 3.96
N MET A 260 10.45 -6.33 4.34
CA MET A 260 9.14 -6.94 4.51
C MET A 260 8.26 -6.73 3.27
N GLY A 261 8.00 -7.78 2.49
CA GLY A 261 6.99 -7.81 1.43
C GLY A 261 5.61 -8.16 1.98
N HIS A 262 4.58 -8.10 1.13
CA HIS A 262 3.23 -8.51 1.52
C HIS A 262 3.15 -10.02 1.73
N GLY A 263 3.66 -10.81 0.79
CA GLY A 263 3.39 -12.24 0.69
C GLY A 263 2.22 -12.50 -0.26
N THR A 264 2.04 -13.74 -0.66
CA THR A 264 0.90 -14.14 -1.50
C THR A 264 0.81 -15.65 -1.59
N SER A 265 -0.41 -16.18 -1.66
CA SER A 265 -0.65 -17.60 -2.00
C SER A 265 -0.45 -17.91 -3.49
N HIS A 266 -0.34 -16.88 -4.34
CA HIS A 266 -0.08 -17.02 -5.76
C HIS A 266 1.29 -17.68 -6.03
N THR A 267 1.44 -18.37 -7.17
CA THR A 267 2.71 -19.04 -7.55
C THR A 267 3.89 -18.07 -7.66
N ALA A 268 3.63 -16.78 -7.91
CA ALA A 268 4.63 -15.72 -7.94
C ALA A 268 5.34 -15.48 -6.58
N LYS A 269 4.85 -16.04 -5.48
CA LYS A 269 5.49 -15.98 -4.16
C LYS A 269 6.97 -16.38 -4.17
N VAL A 270 7.36 -17.21 -5.13
CA VAL A 270 8.77 -17.59 -5.32
C VAL A 270 9.70 -16.38 -5.57
N SER A 271 9.16 -15.24 -6.00
CA SER A 271 9.92 -14.01 -6.18
C SER A 271 10.57 -13.50 -4.88
N TYR A 272 9.95 -13.74 -3.73
CA TYR A 272 10.54 -13.40 -2.43
C TYR A 272 11.77 -14.29 -2.12
N SER A 273 11.66 -15.60 -2.34
CA SER A 273 12.81 -16.52 -2.21
C SER A 273 13.91 -16.20 -3.24
N GLN A 274 13.54 -15.75 -4.45
CA GLN A 274 14.48 -15.28 -5.47
C GLN A 274 15.21 -14.01 -5.02
N MET A 275 14.52 -13.06 -4.39
CA MET A 275 15.15 -11.86 -3.83
C MET A 275 16.16 -12.22 -2.75
N GLN A 276 15.81 -13.13 -1.81
CA GLN A 276 16.78 -13.60 -0.81
C GLN A 276 17.98 -14.29 -1.46
N THR A 277 17.75 -15.11 -2.49
CA THR A 277 18.83 -15.75 -3.26
C THR A 277 19.71 -14.70 -3.91
N GLN A 278 19.13 -13.63 -4.46
CA GLN A 278 19.90 -12.54 -5.08
C GLN A 278 20.71 -11.76 -4.06
N MET A 279 20.17 -11.46 -2.87
CA MET A 279 20.94 -10.84 -1.78
C MET A 279 22.16 -11.70 -1.41
N ASN A 280 21.96 -13.01 -1.30
CA ASN A 280 23.05 -13.96 -1.02
C ASN A 280 24.11 -13.99 -2.13
N ASN A 281 23.69 -13.96 -3.41
CA ASN A 281 24.59 -13.94 -4.56
C ASN A 281 25.45 -12.67 -4.62
N LEU A 282 24.91 -11.53 -4.18
CA LEU A 282 25.60 -10.26 -4.05
C LEU A 282 26.53 -10.22 -2.82
N GLY A 283 26.48 -11.22 -1.94
CA GLY A 283 27.25 -11.26 -0.70
C GLY A 283 26.67 -10.38 0.42
N TYR A 284 25.42 -9.98 0.34
CA TYR A 284 24.71 -9.14 1.31
C TYR A 284 24.26 -9.99 2.52
N LYS A 285 25.21 -10.24 3.42
CA LYS A 285 25.03 -11.20 4.55
C LYS A 285 24.04 -10.70 5.61
N ASN A 286 23.92 -9.39 5.73
CA ASN A 286 23.07 -8.72 6.71
C ASN A 286 21.76 -8.21 6.10
N VAL A 287 21.28 -8.82 5.00
CA VAL A 287 20.02 -8.49 4.36
C VAL A 287 19.11 -9.73 4.32
N PHE A 288 17.90 -9.58 4.85
CA PHE A 288 16.90 -10.63 4.98
C PHE A 288 15.60 -10.21 4.31
N ILE A 289 14.91 -11.17 3.71
CA ILE A 289 13.59 -10.97 3.08
C ILE A 289 12.54 -11.70 3.90
N GLY A 290 11.47 -10.99 4.23
CA GLY A 290 10.30 -11.57 4.87
C GLY A 290 9.00 -11.07 4.25
N THR A 291 7.86 -11.58 4.70
CA THR A 291 6.53 -11.19 4.21
C THR A 291 5.51 -11.19 5.35
N VAL A 292 4.55 -10.26 5.28
CA VAL A 292 3.43 -10.14 6.23
C VAL A 292 2.65 -11.46 6.31
N GLU A 293 2.27 -12.00 5.16
CA GLU A 293 1.47 -13.23 5.07
C GLU A 293 2.25 -14.53 5.41
N GLY A 294 3.57 -14.46 5.61
CA GLY A 294 4.39 -15.65 5.79
C GLY A 294 4.38 -16.61 4.59
N GLU A 295 4.21 -16.06 3.38
CA GLU A 295 4.15 -16.80 2.13
C GLU A 295 5.22 -16.28 1.12
N PRO A 296 6.25 -17.10 0.86
CA PRO A 296 6.49 -18.49 1.27
C PRO A 296 6.86 -18.62 2.75
N GLU A 297 6.68 -19.82 3.35
CA GLU A 297 6.82 -20.09 4.79
C GLU A 297 8.16 -19.61 5.40
N GLU A 298 9.25 -19.71 4.66
CA GLU A 298 10.57 -19.26 5.14
C GLU A 298 10.64 -17.72 5.34
N THR A 299 9.69 -16.96 4.82
CA THR A 299 9.59 -15.50 4.94
C THR A 299 8.70 -15.03 6.09
N ALA A 300 8.10 -15.95 6.84
CA ALA A 300 7.31 -15.63 8.03
C ALA A 300 8.16 -14.89 9.08
N CYS A 301 7.55 -13.94 9.80
CA CYS A 301 8.25 -13.06 10.74
C CYS A 301 9.11 -13.84 11.73
N GLU A 302 8.59 -14.90 12.33
CA GLU A 302 9.29 -15.73 13.32
C GLU A 302 10.53 -16.39 12.71
N ASN A 303 10.44 -16.87 11.46
CA ASN A 303 11.55 -17.49 10.76
C ASN A 303 12.64 -16.46 10.42
N VAL A 304 12.25 -15.24 10.07
CA VAL A 304 13.18 -14.12 9.81
C VAL A 304 13.87 -13.70 11.10
N ILE A 305 13.13 -13.58 12.22
CA ILE A 305 13.70 -13.29 13.54
C ILE A 305 14.78 -14.29 13.90
N GLU A 306 14.48 -15.60 13.76
CA GLU A 306 15.47 -16.67 14.06
C GLU A 306 16.67 -16.58 13.12
N ALA A 307 16.48 -16.33 11.82
CA ALA A 307 17.58 -16.21 10.88
C ALA A 307 18.52 -15.02 11.23
N VAL A 308 17.97 -13.86 11.61
CA VAL A 308 18.74 -12.68 12.03
C VAL A 308 19.52 -12.96 13.33
N LYS A 309 18.87 -13.67 14.30
CA LYS A 309 19.51 -14.10 15.56
C LYS A 309 20.65 -15.08 15.31
N GLU A 310 20.42 -16.11 14.48
CA GLU A 310 21.44 -17.12 14.14
C GLU A 310 22.64 -16.50 13.40
N ALA A 311 22.41 -15.48 12.58
CA ALA A 311 23.46 -14.70 11.92
C ALA A 311 24.23 -13.80 12.89
N GLY A 312 23.73 -13.57 14.11
CA GLY A 312 24.44 -12.89 15.20
C GLY A 312 24.22 -11.37 15.23
N TYR A 313 23.33 -10.82 14.44
CA TYR A 313 23.01 -9.39 14.42
C TYR A 313 22.27 -8.97 15.69
N LYS A 314 22.52 -7.73 16.12
CA LYS A 314 21.95 -7.14 17.33
C LYS A 314 21.16 -5.86 17.09
N LYS A 315 21.30 -5.28 15.92
CA LYS A 315 20.56 -4.12 15.47
C LYS A 315 19.77 -4.50 14.22
N VAL A 316 18.57 -3.99 14.09
CA VAL A 316 17.68 -4.31 12.97
C VAL A 316 17.07 -3.04 12.42
N VAL A 317 17.02 -2.94 11.10
CA VAL A 317 16.18 -1.98 10.37
C VAL A 317 15.12 -2.77 9.61
N LEU A 318 13.84 -2.51 9.90
CA LEU A 318 12.70 -3.00 9.15
C LEU A 318 12.37 -2.00 8.04
N ARG A 319 12.15 -2.47 6.82
CA ARG A 319 11.79 -1.66 5.67
C ARG A 319 10.85 -2.42 4.72
N PRO A 320 9.83 -1.77 4.11
CA PRO A 320 8.97 -2.49 3.19
C PRO A 320 9.69 -2.91 1.90
N LEU A 321 9.42 -4.14 1.44
CA LEU A 321 9.67 -4.62 0.08
C LEU A 321 8.36 -4.47 -0.71
N MET A 322 7.82 -3.28 -0.71
CA MET A 322 6.57 -2.90 -1.37
C MET A 322 6.79 -1.61 -2.15
N VAL A 323 6.16 -1.49 -3.31
CA VAL A 323 6.34 -0.30 -4.15
C VAL A 323 5.83 0.95 -3.46
N VAL A 324 4.79 0.83 -2.65
CA VAL A 324 4.22 1.91 -1.84
C VAL A 324 4.21 1.51 -0.36
N ALA A 325 4.58 2.44 0.52
CA ALA A 325 4.51 2.28 1.96
C ALA A 325 3.11 2.72 2.45
N GLY A 326 2.13 1.84 2.30
CA GLY A 326 0.76 2.03 2.74
C GLY A 326 0.51 1.43 4.12
N ASP A 327 -0.68 0.85 4.30
CA ASP A 327 -1.18 0.27 5.53
C ASP A 327 -0.22 -0.76 6.14
N HIS A 328 0.18 -1.79 5.38
CA HIS A 328 1.10 -2.82 5.84
C HIS A 328 2.44 -2.28 6.37
N ALA A 329 2.96 -1.19 5.80
CA ALA A 329 4.20 -0.60 6.29
C ALA A 329 4.00 0.20 7.58
N ASN A 330 2.84 0.82 7.76
CA ASN A 330 2.53 1.63 8.93
C ASN A 330 2.01 0.78 10.08
N ASN A 331 1.17 -0.21 9.82
CA ASN A 331 0.51 -1.02 10.84
C ASN A 331 1.21 -2.37 11.03
N ASP A 332 1.26 -3.26 10.03
CA ASP A 332 1.85 -4.61 10.21
C ASP A 332 3.37 -4.58 10.43
N MET A 333 4.09 -3.60 9.84
CA MET A 333 5.53 -3.50 10.08
C MET A 333 5.85 -2.66 11.31
N ALA A 334 5.35 -1.43 11.39
CA ALA A 334 5.79 -0.42 12.34
C ALA A 334 4.73 -0.04 13.37
N GLY A 335 3.56 -0.69 13.38
CA GLY A 335 2.46 -0.43 14.31
C GLY A 335 2.77 -0.86 15.74
N GLU A 336 1.86 -0.44 16.66
CA GLU A 336 1.96 -0.74 18.10
C GLU A 336 1.25 -2.04 18.48
N ASP A 337 0.53 -2.69 17.56
CA ASP A 337 -0.20 -3.93 17.83
C ASP A 337 0.75 -5.09 18.14
N GLU A 338 0.27 -6.05 18.93
CA GLU A 338 1.11 -7.16 19.44
C GLU A 338 1.66 -8.05 18.31
N ASP A 339 1.01 -8.10 17.17
CA ASP A 339 1.36 -8.89 15.98
C ASP A 339 2.14 -8.09 14.92
N SER A 340 2.38 -6.80 15.13
CA SER A 340 3.26 -6.03 14.25
C SER A 340 4.70 -6.56 14.28
N TRP A 341 5.41 -6.45 13.17
CA TRP A 341 6.81 -6.87 13.10
C TRP A 341 7.69 -6.19 14.14
N LEU A 342 7.50 -4.88 14.36
CA LEU A 342 8.21 -4.12 15.39
C LEU A 342 7.98 -4.74 16.78
N SER A 343 6.74 -5.09 17.11
CA SER A 343 6.37 -5.71 18.38
C SER A 343 6.94 -7.12 18.52
N LEU A 344 6.85 -7.95 17.46
CA LEU A 344 7.40 -9.32 17.45
C LEU A 344 8.93 -9.34 17.56
N PHE A 345 9.64 -8.47 16.84
CA PHE A 345 11.10 -8.33 16.97
C PHE A 345 11.49 -7.83 18.37
N THR A 346 10.71 -6.91 18.95
CA THR A 346 10.92 -6.42 20.32
C THR A 346 10.69 -7.53 21.35
N ALA A 347 9.61 -8.30 21.21
CA ALA A 347 9.26 -9.41 22.10
C ALA A 347 10.28 -10.55 22.05
N ALA A 348 11.07 -10.66 20.99
CA ALA A 348 12.14 -11.65 20.87
C ALA A 348 13.29 -11.45 21.87
N GLU A 349 13.40 -10.24 22.49
CA GLU A 349 14.43 -9.85 23.50
C GLU A 349 15.87 -10.17 23.02
N ALA A 350 16.11 -10.16 21.71
CA ALA A 350 17.37 -10.59 21.11
C ALA A 350 18.18 -9.41 20.53
N PHE A 351 17.54 -8.25 20.34
CA PHE A 351 18.08 -7.10 19.61
C PHE A 351 18.25 -5.90 20.54
N ASP A 352 19.33 -5.14 20.33
CA ASP A 352 19.67 -3.94 21.11
C ASP A 352 18.91 -2.72 20.57
N SER A 353 18.61 -2.67 19.27
CA SER A 353 17.75 -1.66 18.63
C SER A 353 17.00 -2.24 17.45
N ILE A 354 15.78 -1.73 17.24
CA ILE A 354 14.94 -2.01 16.09
C ILE A 354 14.41 -0.66 15.61
N ASP A 355 14.73 -0.32 14.36
CA ASP A 355 14.31 0.91 13.71
C ASP A 355 13.44 0.58 12.49
N CYS A 356 12.44 1.41 12.18
CA CYS A 356 11.57 1.26 11.03
C CYS A 356 11.81 2.39 10.02
N GLN A 357 12.04 2.03 8.76
CA GLN A 357 12.09 2.96 7.63
C GLN A 357 10.80 2.81 6.82
N ILE A 358 9.80 3.68 7.07
CA ILE A 358 8.51 3.65 6.36
C ILE A 358 8.66 4.34 5.02
N ALA A 359 9.22 3.63 4.04
CA ALA A 359 9.56 4.17 2.73
C ALA A 359 9.34 3.13 1.63
N GLY A 360 8.39 3.40 0.73
CA GLY A 360 8.11 2.54 -0.42
C GLY A 360 9.25 2.55 -1.46
N LEU A 361 9.31 1.51 -2.27
CA LEU A 361 10.35 1.38 -3.30
C LEU A 361 10.19 2.42 -4.40
N GLY A 362 8.96 2.90 -4.66
CA GLY A 362 8.65 3.86 -5.71
C GLY A 362 9.35 5.22 -5.57
N ARG A 363 9.73 5.62 -4.35
CA ARG A 363 10.49 6.87 -4.12
C ARG A 363 11.97 6.77 -4.48
N ILE A 364 12.48 5.55 -4.73
CA ILE A 364 13.89 5.31 -5.04
C ILE A 364 14.15 5.61 -6.53
N PRO A 365 15.02 6.59 -6.89
CA PRO A 365 15.22 6.97 -8.29
C PRO A 365 15.68 5.81 -9.19
N ALA A 366 16.47 4.88 -8.66
CA ALA A 366 16.92 3.70 -9.40
C ALA A 366 15.75 2.74 -9.72
N VAL A 367 14.75 2.63 -8.83
CA VAL A 367 13.52 1.87 -9.07
C VAL A 367 12.64 2.55 -10.12
N GLN A 368 12.49 3.88 -10.06
CA GLN A 368 11.79 4.65 -11.09
C GLN A 368 12.41 4.44 -12.47
N ALA A 369 13.75 4.43 -12.54
CA ALA A 369 14.48 4.17 -13.79
C ALA A 369 14.21 2.77 -14.37
N LEU A 370 13.96 1.76 -13.53
CA LEU A 370 13.57 0.42 -14.00
C LEU A 370 12.19 0.44 -14.66
N TYR A 371 11.20 1.09 -14.07
CA TYR A 371 9.88 1.23 -14.72
C TYR A 371 9.96 2.00 -16.05
N VAL A 372 10.80 3.04 -16.13
CA VAL A 372 11.07 3.74 -17.38
C VAL A 372 11.68 2.80 -18.42
N ALA A 373 12.64 1.95 -18.03
CA ALA A 373 13.26 0.97 -18.92
C ALA A 373 12.27 -0.12 -19.37
N HIS A 374 11.40 -0.60 -18.48
CA HIS A 374 10.36 -1.55 -18.83
C HIS A 374 9.36 -0.97 -19.85
N SER A 375 8.91 0.29 -19.63
CA SER A 375 8.08 1.00 -20.60
C SER A 375 8.79 1.19 -21.94
N ALA A 376 10.09 1.56 -21.95
CA ALA A 376 10.88 1.70 -23.16
C ALA A 376 10.91 0.41 -23.99
N ALA A 377 11.06 -0.73 -23.32
CA ALA A 377 11.16 -2.04 -23.97
C ALA A 377 9.91 -2.42 -24.79
N VAL A 378 8.76 -1.80 -24.52
CA VAL A 378 7.50 -2.05 -25.25
C VAL A 378 7.08 -0.88 -26.13
N ILE A 379 7.50 0.37 -25.84
CA ILE A 379 7.23 1.56 -26.64
C ILE A 379 8.06 1.54 -27.95
N GLU A 380 9.30 1.04 -27.89
CA GLU A 380 10.24 1.05 -29.02
C GLU A 380 10.06 -0.14 -29.99
N LYS A 381 9.16 -1.07 -29.70
CA LYS A 381 8.85 -2.23 -30.58
C LYS A 381 7.78 -1.89 -31.61
#